data_d1afa7dbd1d547954ef58c0862a09387
#
_entry.id   d1afa7dbd1d547954ef58c0862a09387
#
_cell.length_a   1.000
_cell.length_b   1.000
_cell.length_c   1.000
_cell.angle_alpha   90.00
_cell.angle_beta   90.00
_cell.angle_gamma   90.00
#
_symmetry.space_group_name_H-M   'P 1'
#
loop_
_entity.id
_entity.type
_entity.pdbx_description
1 polymer ?
#
loop_
_entity_poly.entity_id
_entity_poly.type
_entity_poly.pdbx_seq_one_letter_code
_entity_poly.pdbx_strand_id
1 'polypeptide(L)'
;RALSINQRAMQTVGHNIANQGTEGFSRQHVRSGTSAPDPTGVGGGADAQPTSRVYDKFVQRKILQETPRSGMFKSRGEFLQKIEIIFSETEGNGLHKALNEFWNSWSQLSNQPESEPARMQVKVQSDVLASRFRGMHSQLKGLRNEINGRLVATINQVNELGQKVAELNKQINSFEGGGQRIANDMRDARNQAIEDLSELVDVNSFEDPNGRTTVIIGRDWTLVEGNNRYQLEGKMKGGELGMLNIDGVSTNDNRRDLTRIFRE
;
A
#
# COMPACT_ATOMS: atom_id res chain seq x y z
N ARG A 1 31.72 27.07 23.38
CA ARG A 1 30.64 26.08 23.51
C ARG A 1 29.25 26.67 23.26
N ALA A 2 28.81 27.75 24.00
CA ALA A 2 27.50 28.36 23.77
C ALA A 2 27.31 28.88 22.34
N LEU A 3 28.33 29.50 21.74
CA LEU A 3 28.29 29.98 20.35
C LEU A 3 28.07 28.82 19.35
N SER A 4 28.76 27.69 19.54
CA SER A 4 28.59 26.52 18.66
C SER A 4 27.17 25.89 18.76
N ILE A 5 26.55 25.95 19.95
CA ILE A 5 25.18 25.51 20.15
C ILE A 5 24.21 26.42 19.39
N ASN A 6 24.39 27.75 19.49
CA ASN A 6 23.56 28.72 18.78
C ASN A 6 23.73 28.60 17.27
N GLN A 7 24.93 28.39 16.75
CA GLN A 7 25.17 28.13 15.33
C GLN A 7 24.42 26.85 14.86
N ARG A 8 24.52 25.75 15.62
CA ARG A 8 23.79 24.53 15.31
C ARG A 8 22.28 24.72 15.36
N ALA A 9 21.78 25.48 16.34
CA ALA A 9 20.36 25.80 16.43
C ALA A 9 19.90 26.60 15.19
N MET A 10 20.64 27.61 14.76
CA MET A 10 20.33 28.39 13.54
C MET A 10 20.38 27.50 12.28
N GLN A 11 21.36 26.62 12.14
CA GLN A 11 21.43 25.64 11.05
C GLN A 11 20.21 24.72 11.04
N THR A 12 19.79 24.23 12.22
CA THR A 12 18.62 23.37 12.36
C THR A 12 17.32 24.13 11.99
N VAL A 13 17.20 25.41 12.37
CA VAL A 13 16.05 26.24 11.95
C VAL A 13 16.05 26.43 10.44
N GLY A 14 17.19 26.76 9.83
CA GLY A 14 17.31 26.88 8.38
C GLY A 14 16.95 25.57 7.66
N HIS A 15 17.40 24.42 8.18
CA HIS A 15 17.05 23.10 7.67
C HIS A 15 15.53 22.82 7.78
N ASN A 16 14.89 23.15 8.90
CA ASN A 16 13.45 23.02 9.07
C ASN A 16 12.66 23.89 8.10
N ILE A 17 13.11 25.12 7.86
CA ILE A 17 12.45 26.04 6.90
C ILE A 17 12.60 25.51 5.48
N ALA A 18 13.79 25.07 5.10
CA ALA A 18 14.05 24.52 3.76
C ALA A 18 13.22 23.26 3.46
N ASN A 19 12.91 22.46 4.48
CA ASN A 19 12.20 21.18 4.32
C ASN A 19 10.73 21.21 4.81
N GLN A 20 10.16 22.39 5.11
CA GLN A 20 8.78 22.46 5.64
C GLN A 20 7.72 21.91 4.68
N GLY A 21 7.99 21.89 3.37
CA GLY A 21 7.13 21.31 2.33
C GLY A 21 7.55 19.91 1.87
N THR A 22 8.58 19.33 2.46
CA THR A 22 9.05 17.99 2.11
C THR A 22 8.19 16.94 2.81
N GLU A 23 7.58 16.06 2.04
CA GLU A 23 6.75 14.98 2.55
C GLU A 23 7.58 14.04 3.45
N GLY A 24 7.00 13.63 4.59
CA GLY A 24 7.68 12.78 5.57
C GLY A 24 8.73 13.49 6.43
N PHE A 25 9.00 14.78 6.22
CA PHE A 25 9.97 15.50 7.02
C PHE A 25 9.46 15.79 8.44
N SER A 26 10.26 15.44 9.43
CA SER A 26 9.99 15.73 10.85
C SER A 26 10.83 16.91 11.32
N ARG A 27 10.17 17.92 11.91
CA ARG A 27 10.85 19.08 12.49
C ARG A 27 11.93 18.63 13.49
N GLN A 28 13.13 19.17 13.33
CA GLN A 28 14.26 18.87 14.19
C GLN A 28 14.50 19.99 15.20
N HIS A 29 15.05 19.63 16.37
CA HIS A 29 15.44 20.58 17.39
C HIS A 29 16.75 20.18 18.07
N VAL A 30 17.53 21.19 18.45
CA VAL A 30 18.75 21.02 19.22
C VAL A 30 18.39 21.11 20.69
N ARG A 31 18.77 20.10 21.47
CA ARG A 31 18.71 20.15 22.94
C ARG A 31 20.05 20.60 23.47
N SER A 32 20.05 21.60 24.37
CA SER A 32 21.21 21.99 25.13
C SER A 32 21.06 21.49 26.57
N GLY A 33 22.12 20.90 27.10
CA GLY A 33 22.23 20.48 28.48
C GLY A 33 23.33 21.24 29.20
N THR A 34 23.30 21.24 30.52
CA THR A 34 24.43 21.75 31.35
C THR A 34 25.55 20.72 31.30
N SER A 35 26.73 21.13 30.95
CA SER A 35 27.91 20.27 31.05
C SER A 35 28.24 19.97 32.50
N ALA A 36 28.81 18.77 32.76
CA ALA A 36 29.26 18.43 34.09
C ALA A 36 30.20 19.53 34.64
N PRO A 37 30.10 19.87 35.96
CA PRO A 37 31.01 20.84 36.56
C PRO A 37 32.46 20.36 36.49
N ASP A 38 33.36 21.30 36.29
CA ASP A 38 34.81 21.04 36.39
C ASP A 38 35.15 20.53 37.81
N PRO A 39 36.23 19.73 37.99
CA PRO A 39 36.72 19.33 39.31
C PRO A 39 36.92 20.48 40.29
N THR A 40 37.06 21.73 39.81
CA THR A 40 37.15 22.94 40.62
C THR A 40 35.81 23.49 41.12
N GLY A 41 34.70 22.84 40.80
CA GLY A 41 33.34 23.26 41.20
C GLY A 41 32.71 24.37 40.37
N VAL A 42 33.42 24.89 39.34
CA VAL A 42 32.87 25.89 38.43
C VAL A 42 32.07 25.19 37.33
N GLY A 43 30.88 25.71 37.02
CA GLY A 43 29.99 25.07 36.00
C GLY A 43 30.66 24.91 34.65
N GLY A 44 30.59 23.72 34.07
CA GLY A 44 31.26 23.34 32.81
C GLY A 44 30.68 24.01 31.53
N GLY A 45 29.69 24.90 31.69
CA GLY A 45 28.99 25.58 30.59
C GLY A 45 27.88 24.72 29.97
N ALA A 46 27.48 25.06 28.76
CA ALA A 46 26.45 24.32 28.02
C ALA A 46 27.08 23.28 27.06
N ASP A 47 26.44 22.13 26.95
CA ASP A 47 26.80 21.08 26.00
C ASP A 47 25.64 20.82 25.02
N ALA A 48 25.98 20.56 23.75
CA ALA A 48 24.99 20.28 22.71
C ALA A 48 24.73 18.79 22.67
N GLN A 49 23.49 18.41 22.96
CA GLN A 49 23.02 17.06 22.72
C GLN A 49 22.78 16.82 21.21
N PRO A 50 22.73 15.58 20.76
CA PRO A 50 22.38 15.26 19.38
C PRO A 50 21.05 15.91 18.99
N THR A 51 20.98 16.47 17.78
CA THR A 51 19.75 17.00 17.22
C THR A 51 18.71 15.88 17.12
N SER A 52 17.55 16.08 17.68
CA SER A 52 16.46 15.10 17.67
C SER A 52 15.27 15.64 16.89
N ARG A 53 14.52 14.72 16.26
CA ARG A 53 13.29 15.04 15.56
C ARG A 53 12.08 15.02 16.49
N VAL A 54 11.08 15.83 16.18
CA VAL A 54 9.77 15.78 16.84
C VAL A 54 8.99 14.66 16.17
N TYR A 55 8.92 13.52 16.82
CA TYR A 55 8.31 12.32 16.30
C TYR A 55 7.49 11.62 17.38
N ASP A 56 6.22 11.38 17.09
CA ASP A 56 5.31 10.67 17.97
C ASP A 56 5.06 9.25 17.45
N LYS A 57 5.66 8.27 18.14
CA LYS A 57 5.53 6.84 17.79
C LYS A 57 4.09 6.33 17.89
N PHE A 58 3.26 6.94 18.73
CA PHE A 58 1.87 6.52 18.89
C PHE A 58 1.02 6.98 17.69
N VAL A 59 1.17 8.25 17.30
CA VAL A 59 0.50 8.79 16.11
C VAL A 59 0.91 8.02 14.86
N GLN A 60 2.21 7.78 14.69
CA GLN A 60 2.70 7.01 13.54
C GLN A 60 2.11 5.60 13.48
N ARG A 61 2.06 4.90 14.61
CA ARG A 61 1.44 3.56 14.65
C ARG A 61 -0.04 3.60 14.26
N LYS A 62 -0.74 4.64 14.69
CA LYS A 62 -2.15 4.81 14.33
C LYS A 62 -2.33 5.09 12.84
N ILE A 63 -1.44 5.91 12.24
CA ILE A 63 -1.42 6.12 10.79
C ILE A 63 -1.24 4.78 10.07
N LEU A 64 -0.22 4.00 10.43
CA LEU A 64 0.05 2.69 9.81
C LEU A 64 -1.10 1.68 9.96
N GLN A 65 -1.97 1.83 10.97
CA GLN A 65 -3.15 0.99 11.16
C GLN A 65 -4.36 1.43 10.31
N GLU A 66 -4.53 2.73 10.09
CA GLU A 66 -5.71 3.26 9.40
C GLU A 66 -5.48 3.43 7.89
N THR A 67 -4.25 3.71 7.46
CA THR A 67 -3.90 3.90 6.03
C THR A 67 -4.25 2.69 5.15
N PRO A 68 -3.94 1.43 5.54
CA PRO A 68 -4.30 0.25 4.74
C PRO A 68 -5.81 0.10 4.55
N ARG A 69 -6.58 0.44 5.57
CA ARG A 69 -8.06 0.40 5.50
C ARG A 69 -8.60 1.41 4.49
N SER A 70 -8.05 2.63 4.51
CA SER A 70 -8.40 3.66 3.53
C SER A 70 -8.06 3.23 2.11
N GLY A 71 -6.85 2.69 1.88
CA GLY A 71 -6.40 2.16 0.60
C GLY A 71 -7.30 1.03 0.08
N MET A 72 -7.68 0.10 0.96
CA MET A 72 -8.60 -1.01 0.64
C MET A 72 -9.97 -0.49 0.19
N PHE A 73 -10.57 0.45 0.93
CA PHE A 73 -11.89 0.99 0.56
C PHE A 73 -11.83 1.77 -0.75
N LYS A 74 -10.77 2.56 -0.97
CA LYS A 74 -10.56 3.28 -2.23
C LYS A 74 -10.45 2.32 -3.41
N SER A 75 -9.59 1.33 -3.33
CA SER A 75 -9.39 0.34 -4.39
C SER A 75 -10.67 -0.46 -4.67
N ARG A 76 -11.36 -0.90 -3.60
CA ARG A 76 -12.64 -1.60 -3.72
C ARG A 76 -13.71 -0.73 -4.39
N GLY A 77 -13.80 0.55 -4.02
CA GLY A 77 -14.72 1.51 -4.63
C GLY A 77 -14.46 1.69 -6.12
N GLU A 78 -13.20 1.84 -6.54
CA GLU A 78 -12.81 1.96 -7.94
C GLU A 78 -13.24 0.73 -8.77
N PHE A 79 -13.04 -0.48 -8.26
CA PHE A 79 -13.44 -1.70 -8.98
C PHE A 79 -14.94 -1.93 -8.98
N LEU A 80 -15.63 -1.62 -7.88
CA LEU A 80 -17.11 -1.71 -7.84
C LEU A 80 -17.75 -0.73 -8.82
N GLN A 81 -17.20 0.49 -8.95
CA GLN A 81 -17.67 1.45 -9.95
C GLN A 81 -17.50 0.93 -11.39
N LYS A 82 -16.38 0.26 -11.69
CA LYS A 82 -16.19 -0.39 -13.01
C LYS A 82 -17.18 -1.53 -13.24
N ILE A 83 -17.49 -2.31 -12.21
CA ILE A 83 -18.52 -3.36 -12.29
C ILE A 83 -19.90 -2.72 -12.51
N GLU A 84 -20.23 -1.66 -11.79
CA GLU A 84 -21.48 -0.93 -11.97
C GLU A 84 -21.65 -0.44 -13.41
N ILE A 85 -20.58 0.11 -14.03
CA ILE A 85 -20.60 0.53 -15.44
C ILE A 85 -20.90 -0.64 -16.38
N ILE A 86 -20.37 -1.85 -16.11
CA ILE A 86 -20.63 -3.05 -16.93
C ILE A 86 -22.10 -3.46 -16.85
N PHE A 87 -22.74 -3.26 -15.69
CA PHE A 87 -24.14 -3.58 -15.46
C PHE A 87 -25.07 -2.38 -15.62
N SER A 88 -24.53 -1.16 -15.82
CA SER A 88 -25.33 0.04 -16.00
C SER A 88 -26.14 -0.06 -17.31
N GLU A 89 -27.41 0.24 -17.19
CA GLU A 89 -28.33 0.32 -18.32
C GLU A 89 -28.32 1.75 -18.86
N THR A 90 -27.61 1.97 -19.98
CA THR A 90 -27.83 3.18 -20.77
C THR A 90 -29.21 3.07 -21.44
N GLU A 91 -30.00 4.14 -21.42
CA GLU A 91 -31.31 4.16 -22.01
C GLU A 91 -31.33 3.52 -23.40
N GLY A 92 -32.10 2.46 -23.55
CA GLY A 92 -32.30 1.76 -24.82
C GLY A 92 -31.41 0.57 -25.12
N ASN A 93 -30.36 0.24 -24.30
CA ASN A 93 -29.39 -0.80 -24.64
C ASN A 93 -29.01 -1.77 -23.50
N GLY A 94 -29.74 -1.78 -22.39
CA GLY A 94 -29.44 -2.60 -21.21
C GLY A 94 -29.83 -4.07 -21.34
N LEU A 95 -29.32 -4.90 -20.41
CA LEU A 95 -29.67 -6.31 -20.27
C LEU A 95 -31.18 -6.49 -19.98
N HIS A 96 -31.75 -5.62 -19.14
CA HIS A 96 -33.16 -5.63 -18.79
C HIS A 96 -34.05 -5.47 -20.03
N LYS A 97 -33.70 -4.54 -20.92
CA LYS A 97 -34.41 -4.37 -22.18
C LYS A 97 -34.33 -5.62 -23.05
N ALA A 98 -33.15 -6.20 -23.23
CA ALA A 98 -32.98 -7.42 -24.02
C ALA A 98 -33.76 -8.60 -23.43
N LEU A 99 -33.84 -8.73 -22.11
CA LEU A 99 -34.65 -9.72 -21.41
C LEU A 99 -36.15 -9.47 -21.65
N ASN A 100 -36.62 -8.23 -21.52
CA ASN A 100 -38.03 -7.90 -21.76
C ASN A 100 -38.42 -8.16 -23.21
N GLU A 101 -37.60 -7.79 -24.19
CA GLU A 101 -37.85 -8.05 -25.60
C GLU A 101 -37.88 -9.56 -25.91
N PHE A 102 -36.98 -10.33 -25.28
CA PHE A 102 -37.01 -11.79 -25.38
C PHE A 102 -38.31 -12.38 -24.82
N TRP A 103 -38.75 -11.99 -23.63
CA TRP A 103 -40.01 -12.48 -23.05
C TRP A 103 -41.23 -12.02 -23.82
N ASN A 104 -41.21 -10.80 -24.32
CA ASN A 104 -42.31 -10.28 -25.18
C ASN A 104 -42.43 -11.10 -26.48
N SER A 105 -41.27 -11.49 -27.08
CA SER A 105 -41.31 -12.32 -28.30
C SER A 105 -41.85 -13.72 -28.02
N TRP A 106 -41.57 -14.30 -26.84
CA TRP A 106 -42.20 -15.56 -26.42
C TRP A 106 -43.69 -15.43 -26.18
N SER A 107 -44.17 -14.34 -25.59
CA SER A 107 -45.58 -14.07 -25.40
C SER A 107 -46.32 -13.94 -26.73
N GLN A 108 -45.70 -13.26 -27.70
CA GLN A 108 -46.28 -13.16 -29.06
C GLN A 108 -46.35 -14.53 -29.75
N LEU A 109 -45.31 -15.34 -29.65
CA LEU A 109 -45.30 -16.72 -30.19
C LEU A 109 -46.37 -17.59 -29.53
N SER A 110 -46.59 -17.46 -28.21
CA SER A 110 -47.64 -18.19 -27.49
C SER A 110 -49.06 -17.86 -28.02
N ASN A 111 -49.30 -16.61 -28.42
CA ASN A 111 -50.57 -16.17 -28.99
C ASN A 111 -50.74 -16.60 -30.45
N GLN A 112 -49.64 -16.80 -31.19
CA GLN A 112 -49.67 -17.19 -32.61
C GLN A 112 -48.61 -18.29 -32.89
N PRO A 113 -48.81 -19.53 -32.41
CA PRO A 113 -47.79 -20.58 -32.44
C PRO A 113 -47.43 -21.07 -33.85
N GLU A 114 -48.33 -20.88 -34.82
CA GLU A 114 -48.10 -21.23 -36.22
C GLU A 114 -47.44 -20.14 -37.06
N SER A 115 -47.25 -18.92 -36.48
CA SER A 115 -46.67 -17.78 -37.18
C SER A 115 -45.14 -17.95 -37.32
N GLU A 116 -44.69 -18.11 -38.57
CA GLU A 116 -43.26 -18.17 -38.91
C GLU A 116 -42.52 -16.86 -38.52
N PRO A 117 -43.06 -15.65 -38.76
CA PRO A 117 -42.48 -14.41 -38.30
C PRO A 117 -42.29 -14.36 -36.77
N ALA A 118 -43.26 -14.87 -35.98
CA ALA A 118 -43.14 -14.90 -34.51
C ALA A 118 -42.01 -15.83 -34.04
N ARG A 119 -41.85 -16.99 -34.68
CA ARG A 119 -40.69 -17.89 -34.41
C ARG A 119 -39.36 -17.24 -34.74
N MET A 120 -39.28 -16.56 -35.87
CA MET A 120 -38.07 -15.82 -36.25
C MET A 120 -37.74 -14.69 -35.27
N GLN A 121 -38.78 -13.98 -34.76
CA GLN A 121 -38.59 -12.93 -33.76
C GLN A 121 -38.00 -13.48 -32.46
N VAL A 122 -38.47 -14.61 -31.95
CA VAL A 122 -37.88 -15.27 -30.76
C VAL A 122 -36.43 -15.63 -31.02
N LYS A 123 -36.10 -16.17 -32.18
CA LYS A 123 -34.71 -16.48 -32.55
C LYS A 123 -33.83 -15.24 -32.52
N VAL A 124 -34.23 -14.14 -33.14
CA VAL A 124 -33.49 -12.88 -33.19
C VAL A 124 -33.28 -12.33 -31.78
N GLN A 125 -34.32 -12.29 -30.95
CA GLN A 125 -34.20 -11.78 -29.57
C GLN A 125 -33.31 -12.69 -28.68
N SER A 126 -33.37 -14.01 -28.93
CA SER A 126 -32.45 -14.96 -28.27
C SER A 126 -31.00 -14.67 -28.63
N ASP A 127 -30.68 -14.42 -29.89
CA ASP A 127 -29.35 -14.10 -30.36
C ASP A 127 -28.85 -12.76 -29.81
N VAL A 128 -29.71 -11.75 -29.73
CA VAL A 128 -29.41 -10.45 -29.11
C VAL A 128 -29.10 -10.63 -27.63
N LEU A 129 -29.94 -11.35 -26.89
CA LEU A 129 -29.74 -11.60 -25.46
C LEU A 129 -28.43 -12.37 -25.20
N ALA A 130 -28.17 -13.45 -25.97
CA ALA A 130 -26.93 -14.21 -25.88
C ALA A 130 -25.69 -13.36 -26.20
N SER A 131 -25.79 -12.45 -27.15
CA SER A 131 -24.72 -11.51 -27.49
C SER A 131 -24.44 -10.54 -26.33
N ARG A 132 -25.48 -10.05 -25.65
CA ARG A 132 -25.34 -9.20 -24.45
C ARG A 132 -24.59 -9.94 -23.33
N PHE A 133 -24.99 -11.15 -23.00
CA PHE A 133 -24.30 -11.95 -21.99
C PHE A 133 -22.83 -12.21 -22.35
N ARG A 134 -22.53 -12.54 -23.62
CA ARG A 134 -21.15 -12.72 -24.07
C ARG A 134 -20.33 -11.42 -23.94
N GLY A 135 -20.93 -10.29 -24.28
CA GLY A 135 -20.29 -8.98 -24.14
C GLY A 135 -19.93 -8.65 -22.68
N MET A 136 -20.91 -8.81 -21.77
CA MET A 136 -20.69 -8.60 -20.33
C MET A 136 -19.64 -9.57 -19.77
N HIS A 137 -19.69 -10.85 -20.15
CA HIS A 137 -18.68 -11.83 -19.74
C HIS A 137 -17.26 -11.41 -20.20
N SER A 138 -17.14 -10.94 -21.44
CA SER A 138 -15.86 -10.46 -21.97
C SER A 138 -15.33 -9.25 -21.20
N GLN A 139 -16.20 -8.29 -20.85
CA GLN A 139 -15.84 -7.12 -20.07
C GLN A 139 -15.40 -7.50 -18.63
N LEU A 140 -16.14 -8.38 -17.96
CA LEU A 140 -15.77 -8.90 -16.64
C LEU A 140 -14.44 -9.66 -16.67
N LYS A 141 -14.18 -10.45 -17.72
CA LYS A 141 -12.91 -11.11 -17.94
C LYS A 141 -11.76 -10.09 -18.14
N GLY A 142 -12.03 -9.03 -18.90
CA GLY A 142 -11.08 -7.91 -19.07
C GLY A 142 -10.75 -7.23 -17.74
N LEU A 143 -11.78 -6.93 -16.93
CA LEU A 143 -11.60 -6.34 -15.60
C LEU A 143 -10.77 -7.25 -14.66
N ARG A 144 -11.02 -8.57 -14.70
CA ARG A 144 -10.21 -9.54 -13.95
C ARG A 144 -8.75 -9.51 -14.36
N ASN A 145 -8.47 -9.43 -15.65
CA ASN A 145 -7.09 -9.33 -16.15
C ASN A 145 -6.42 -8.01 -15.71
N GLU A 146 -7.18 -6.90 -15.69
CA GLU A 146 -6.69 -5.62 -15.16
C GLU A 146 -6.33 -5.73 -13.67
N ILE A 147 -7.19 -6.36 -12.85
CA ILE A 147 -6.93 -6.61 -11.42
C ILE A 147 -5.64 -7.42 -11.25
N ASN A 148 -5.46 -8.49 -12.02
CA ASN A 148 -4.24 -9.31 -11.96
C ASN A 148 -2.99 -8.50 -12.34
N GLY A 149 -3.07 -7.67 -13.37
CA GLY A 149 -1.97 -6.79 -13.75
C GLY A 149 -1.63 -5.77 -12.66
N ARG A 150 -2.65 -5.18 -12.03
CA ARG A 150 -2.47 -4.24 -10.91
C ARG A 150 -1.85 -4.92 -9.69
N LEU A 151 -2.26 -6.15 -9.37
CA LEU A 151 -1.66 -6.94 -8.27
C LEU A 151 -0.16 -7.19 -8.50
N VAL A 152 0.24 -7.57 -9.71
CA VAL A 152 1.67 -7.75 -10.04
C VAL A 152 2.45 -6.45 -9.88
N ALA A 153 1.89 -5.34 -10.35
CA ALA A 153 2.52 -4.01 -10.18
C ALA A 153 2.66 -3.65 -8.69
N THR A 154 1.62 -3.89 -7.88
CA THR A 154 1.65 -3.65 -6.43
C THR A 154 2.71 -4.51 -5.73
N ILE A 155 2.86 -5.79 -6.10
CA ILE A 155 3.91 -6.66 -5.55
C ILE A 155 5.30 -6.08 -5.84
N ASN A 156 5.53 -5.60 -7.06
CA ASN A 156 6.81 -4.97 -7.41
C ASN A 156 7.06 -3.71 -6.58
N GLN A 157 6.07 -2.84 -6.41
CA GLN A 157 6.18 -1.64 -5.56
C GLN A 157 6.47 -2.00 -4.09
N VAL A 158 5.81 -3.02 -3.54
CA VAL A 158 6.08 -3.54 -2.19
C VAL A 158 7.53 -4.00 -2.06
N ASN A 159 8.04 -4.72 -3.07
CA ASN A 159 9.43 -5.18 -3.09
C ASN A 159 10.43 -4.02 -3.15
N GLU A 160 10.17 -3.00 -3.97
CA GLU A 160 11.00 -1.80 -4.09
C GLU A 160 11.04 -1.01 -2.77
N LEU A 161 9.88 -0.81 -2.14
CA LEU A 161 9.79 -0.13 -0.85
C LEU A 161 10.47 -0.94 0.25
N GLY A 162 10.31 -2.26 0.28
CA GLY A 162 11.04 -3.14 1.19
C GLY A 162 12.55 -3.03 1.02
N GLN A 163 13.05 -2.95 -0.22
CA GLN A 163 14.47 -2.73 -0.49
C GLN A 163 14.94 -1.37 0.02
N LYS A 164 14.16 -0.31 -0.23
CA LYS A 164 14.47 1.04 0.26
C LYS A 164 14.56 1.09 1.80
N VAL A 165 13.65 0.41 2.50
CA VAL A 165 13.68 0.31 3.96
C VAL A 165 14.94 -0.43 4.46
N ALA A 166 15.31 -1.57 3.85
CA ALA A 166 16.51 -2.33 4.23
C ALA A 166 17.80 -1.53 4.00
N GLU A 167 17.88 -0.81 2.88
CA GLU A 167 19.03 0.04 2.58
C GLU A 167 19.14 1.22 3.56
N LEU A 168 18.02 1.87 3.88
CA LEU A 168 17.99 2.94 4.90
C LEU A 168 18.35 2.41 6.28
N ASN A 169 17.93 1.21 6.67
CA ASN A 169 18.39 0.57 7.91
C ASN A 169 19.91 0.43 7.95
N LYS A 170 20.51 -0.03 6.84
CA LYS A 170 21.96 -0.18 6.73
C LYS A 170 22.69 1.15 6.83
N GLN A 171 22.20 2.19 6.14
CA GLN A 171 22.77 3.54 6.17
C GLN A 171 22.65 4.16 7.56
N ILE A 172 21.49 4.05 8.22
CA ILE A 172 21.29 4.53 9.60
C ILE A 172 22.24 3.84 10.55
N ASN A 173 22.35 2.52 10.49
CA ASN A 173 23.27 1.76 11.35
C ASN A 173 24.73 2.17 11.14
N SER A 174 25.15 2.38 9.90
CA SER A 174 26.50 2.84 9.58
C SER A 174 26.76 4.27 10.07
N PHE A 175 25.79 5.16 10.00
CA PHE A 175 25.91 6.55 10.42
C PHE A 175 25.89 6.70 11.96
N GLU A 176 25.05 5.92 12.64
CA GLU A 176 24.83 5.99 14.10
C GLU A 176 25.78 5.08 14.89
N GLY A 177 26.50 4.16 14.23
CA GLY A 177 27.39 3.18 14.88
C GLY A 177 28.53 3.76 15.74
N GLY A 178 28.77 5.08 15.64
CA GLY A 178 29.69 5.82 16.50
C GLY A 178 29.07 6.46 17.75
N GLY A 179 27.75 6.29 17.97
CA GLY A 179 27.04 6.67 19.22
C GLY A 179 26.75 8.15 19.43
N GLN A 180 27.28 9.07 18.60
CA GLN A 180 27.13 10.53 18.80
C GLN A 180 26.24 11.24 17.75
N ARG A 181 25.76 10.52 16.76
CA ARG A 181 24.98 11.09 15.65
C ARG A 181 23.64 10.38 15.52
N ILE A 182 22.60 11.12 15.19
CA ILE A 182 21.28 10.60 14.86
C ILE A 182 21.00 10.93 13.40
N ALA A 183 20.67 9.92 12.61
CA ALA A 183 20.39 10.02 11.18
C ALA A 183 18.93 10.45 10.92
N ASN A 184 18.55 11.65 11.40
CA ASN A 184 17.16 12.09 11.41
C ASN A 184 16.50 12.02 10.01
N ASP A 185 17.15 12.54 8.97
CA ASP A 185 16.60 12.60 7.61
C ASP A 185 16.47 11.19 7.00
N MET A 186 17.42 10.28 7.28
CA MET A 186 17.34 8.89 6.84
C MET A 186 16.22 8.14 7.58
N ARG A 187 16.01 8.46 8.86
CA ARG A 187 14.92 7.90 9.66
C ARG A 187 13.56 8.41 9.18
N ASP A 188 13.49 9.69 8.76
CA ASP A 188 12.28 10.26 8.15
C ASP A 188 11.99 9.60 6.79
N ALA A 189 12.99 9.47 5.93
CA ALA A 189 12.86 8.79 4.65
C ALA A 189 12.46 7.31 4.82
N ARG A 190 12.94 6.61 5.86
CA ARG A 190 12.53 5.24 6.18
C ARG A 190 11.08 5.18 6.65
N ASN A 191 10.67 6.09 7.52
CA ASN A 191 9.29 6.14 7.99
C ASN A 191 8.33 6.44 6.84
N GLN A 192 8.69 7.36 5.93
CA GLN A 192 7.91 7.63 4.73
C GLN A 192 7.79 6.38 3.85
N ALA A 193 8.88 5.64 3.61
CA ALA A 193 8.83 4.41 2.84
C ALA A 193 7.94 3.32 3.49
N ILE A 194 7.87 3.28 4.83
CA ILE A 194 6.97 2.37 5.55
C ILE A 194 5.51 2.86 5.47
N GLU A 195 5.28 4.16 5.45
CA GLU A 195 3.95 4.76 5.26
C GLU A 195 3.45 4.51 3.83
N ASP A 196 4.28 4.76 2.81
CA ASP A 196 3.99 4.42 1.41
C ASP A 196 3.65 2.92 1.26
N LEU A 197 4.39 2.05 1.98
CA LEU A 197 4.13 0.61 2.02
C LEU A 197 2.75 0.31 2.64
N SER A 198 2.36 1.05 3.68
CA SER A 198 1.08 0.87 4.36
C SER A 198 -0.13 1.27 3.50
N GLU A 199 0.05 2.10 2.47
CA GLU A 199 -1.00 2.38 1.49
C GLU A 199 -1.32 1.17 0.59
N LEU A 200 -0.34 0.29 0.40
CA LEU A 200 -0.45 -0.86 -0.49
C LEU A 200 -0.87 -2.14 0.22
N VAL A 201 -0.38 -2.35 1.45
CA VAL A 201 -0.58 -3.58 2.23
C VAL A 201 -0.68 -3.28 3.72
N ASP A 202 -1.26 -4.20 4.48
CA ASP A 202 -1.26 -4.11 5.95
C ASP A 202 0.17 -4.29 6.49
N VAL A 203 0.66 -3.28 7.24
CA VAL A 203 2.04 -3.19 7.69
C VAL A 203 2.12 -3.05 9.20
N ASN A 204 2.92 -3.91 9.81
CA ASN A 204 3.37 -3.74 11.19
C ASN A 204 4.88 -3.51 11.21
N SER A 205 5.33 -2.48 11.93
CA SER A 205 6.74 -2.16 12.05
C SER A 205 7.17 -1.96 13.49
N PHE A 206 8.36 -2.43 13.82
CA PHE A 206 8.98 -2.20 15.13
C PHE A 206 10.48 -1.97 14.97
N GLU A 207 11.00 -1.10 15.80
CA GLU A 207 12.42 -0.73 15.83
C GLU A 207 13.14 -1.49 16.93
N ASP A 208 14.27 -2.11 16.61
CA ASP A 208 15.12 -2.79 17.56
C ASP A 208 15.96 -1.78 18.38
N PRO A 209 16.63 -2.22 19.48
CA PRO A 209 17.48 -1.34 20.29
C PRO A 209 18.66 -0.72 19.52
N ASN A 210 19.04 -1.28 18.37
CA ASN A 210 20.12 -0.78 17.51
C ASN A 210 19.59 0.20 16.45
N GLY A 211 18.31 0.60 16.50
CA GLY A 211 17.71 1.56 15.58
C GLY A 211 17.33 0.98 14.23
N ARG A 212 17.37 -0.35 14.01
CA ARG A 212 16.94 -1.01 12.78
C ARG A 212 15.44 -1.31 12.87
N THR A 213 14.75 -1.10 11.79
CA THR A 213 13.31 -1.37 11.73
C THR A 213 13.07 -2.70 11.03
N THR A 214 12.28 -3.56 11.66
CA THR A 214 11.70 -4.77 11.07
C THR A 214 10.32 -4.43 10.58
N VAL A 215 9.99 -4.88 9.37
CA VAL A 215 8.69 -4.67 8.72
C VAL A 215 8.04 -6.00 8.44
N ILE A 216 6.83 -6.18 8.97
CA ILE A 216 5.99 -7.35 8.78
C ILE A 216 4.76 -6.92 7.97
N ILE A 217 4.39 -7.66 6.94
CA ILE A 217 3.19 -7.46 6.15
C ILE A 217 2.14 -8.52 6.49
N GLY A 218 0.89 -8.10 6.58
CA GLY A 218 -0.18 -8.96 7.08
C GLY A 218 0.09 -9.41 8.51
N ARG A 219 -0.19 -10.69 8.80
CA ARG A 219 -0.05 -11.22 10.19
C ARG A 219 1.35 -11.74 10.51
N ASP A 220 2.05 -12.37 9.54
CA ASP A 220 3.22 -13.18 9.85
C ASP A 220 4.35 -13.09 8.80
N TRP A 221 4.28 -12.18 7.83
CA TRP A 221 5.20 -12.17 6.71
C TRP A 221 6.25 -11.09 6.88
N THR A 222 7.45 -11.46 7.30
CA THR A 222 8.55 -10.52 7.41
C THR A 222 9.03 -10.12 6.01
N LEU A 223 8.89 -8.82 5.68
CA LEU A 223 9.41 -8.23 4.45
C LEU A 223 10.84 -7.72 4.63
N VAL A 224 11.10 -7.10 5.78
CA VAL A 224 12.43 -6.58 6.13
C VAL A 224 12.77 -6.96 7.56
N GLU A 225 13.96 -7.53 7.77
CA GLU A 225 14.51 -7.82 9.09
C GLU A 225 15.91 -7.21 9.22
N GLY A 226 15.98 -6.10 9.92
CA GLY A 226 17.22 -5.34 10.03
C GLY A 226 17.73 -4.90 8.65
N ASN A 227 18.86 -5.43 8.20
CA ASN A 227 19.46 -5.11 6.90
C ASN A 227 19.05 -6.10 5.78
N ASN A 228 18.33 -7.17 6.12
CA ASN A 228 17.91 -8.19 5.19
C ASN A 228 16.50 -7.86 4.67
N ARG A 229 16.28 -8.10 3.39
CA ARG A 229 14.94 -8.07 2.79
C ARG A 229 14.56 -9.45 2.29
N TYR A 230 13.28 -9.71 2.30
CA TYR A 230 12.66 -10.88 1.70
C TYR A 230 11.78 -10.41 0.54
N GLN A 231 11.75 -11.15 -0.55
CA GLN A 231 11.04 -10.76 -1.76
C GLN A 231 9.70 -11.47 -1.85
N LEU A 232 8.65 -10.71 -2.18
CA LEU A 232 7.35 -11.25 -2.51
C LEU A 232 7.34 -11.72 -3.96
N GLU A 233 6.90 -12.94 -4.20
CA GLU A 233 6.64 -13.46 -5.54
C GLU A 233 5.16 -13.83 -5.71
N GLY A 234 4.57 -13.35 -6.80
CA GLY A 234 3.22 -13.74 -7.20
C GLY A 234 3.24 -14.91 -8.18
N LYS A 235 2.66 -16.07 -7.82
CA LYS A 235 2.50 -17.18 -8.76
C LYS A 235 1.13 -17.17 -9.40
N MET A 236 1.10 -17.14 -10.75
CA MET A 236 -0.14 -17.26 -11.52
C MET A 236 -0.54 -18.72 -11.64
N LYS A 237 -1.80 -19.04 -11.31
CA LYS A 237 -2.40 -20.36 -11.52
C LYS A 237 -3.70 -20.21 -12.29
N GLY A 238 -3.77 -20.79 -13.50
CA GLY A 238 -5.00 -20.74 -14.31
C GLY A 238 -5.41 -19.34 -14.79
N GLY A 239 -4.46 -18.40 -14.90
CA GLY A 239 -4.74 -17.02 -15.26
C GLY A 239 -5.17 -16.12 -14.08
N GLU A 240 -5.09 -16.65 -12.86
CA GLU A 240 -5.33 -15.92 -11.61
C GLU A 240 -4.07 -15.92 -10.74
N LEU A 241 -3.83 -14.81 -10.04
CA LEU A 241 -2.75 -14.77 -9.06
C LEU A 241 -3.15 -15.66 -7.87
N GLY A 242 -2.55 -16.85 -7.77
CA GLY A 242 -2.99 -17.87 -6.83
C GLY A 242 -2.20 -17.96 -5.52
N MET A 243 -0.96 -17.47 -5.48
CA MET A 243 -0.10 -17.56 -4.28
C MET A 243 0.93 -16.44 -4.26
N LEU A 244 1.19 -15.87 -3.07
CA LEU A 244 2.38 -15.11 -2.76
C LEU A 244 3.38 -16.02 -2.04
N ASN A 245 4.63 -16.00 -2.47
CA ASN A 245 5.76 -16.60 -1.74
C ASN A 245 6.70 -15.49 -1.29
N ILE A 246 7.33 -15.69 -0.14
CA ILE A 246 8.47 -14.86 0.29
C ILE A 246 9.73 -15.71 0.12
N ASP A 247 10.71 -15.20 -0.62
CA ASP A 247 12.01 -15.83 -0.78
C ASP A 247 12.76 -15.91 0.56
N GLY A 248 13.34 -17.07 0.85
CA GLY A 248 14.22 -17.29 2.00
C GLY A 248 13.60 -18.05 3.15
N VAL A 249 12.29 -18.30 3.18
CA VAL A 249 11.66 -19.21 4.12
C VAL A 249 11.23 -20.46 3.36
N SER A 250 12.14 -21.42 3.23
CA SER A 250 11.81 -22.80 2.87
C SER A 250 11.01 -23.40 4.03
N THR A 251 9.76 -23.04 4.14
CA THR A 251 8.83 -23.78 5.00
C THR A 251 7.97 -24.65 4.11
N ASN A 252 8.19 -25.94 4.22
CA ASN A 252 7.43 -27.01 3.56
C ASN A 252 5.92 -26.99 3.89
N ASP A 253 5.39 -25.95 4.57
CA ASP A 253 4.03 -25.98 5.10
C ASP A 253 3.24 -24.66 5.07
N ASN A 254 3.68 -23.60 4.41
CA ASN A 254 2.93 -22.35 4.35
C ASN A 254 2.51 -21.94 2.93
N ARG A 255 1.73 -22.79 2.30
CA ARG A 255 0.84 -22.40 1.20
C ARG A 255 -0.33 -21.59 1.78
N ARG A 256 -0.10 -20.36 2.18
CA ARG A 256 -1.18 -19.47 2.63
C ARG A 256 -1.70 -18.68 1.44
N ASP A 257 -2.97 -18.91 1.17
CA ASP A 257 -3.75 -18.34 0.08
C ASP A 257 -3.79 -16.80 0.17
N LEU A 258 -3.56 -16.09 -0.93
CA LEU A 258 -3.68 -14.63 -1.10
C LEU A 258 -4.99 -14.06 -0.58
N THR A 259 -6.04 -14.87 -0.61
CA THR A 259 -7.35 -14.50 -0.09
C THR A 259 -7.34 -14.10 1.38
N ARG A 260 -6.28 -14.41 2.15
CA ARG A 260 -6.14 -14.02 3.56
C ARG A 260 -5.42 -12.69 3.79
N ILE A 261 -4.57 -12.25 2.86
CA ILE A 261 -3.86 -10.96 2.96
C ILE A 261 -4.79 -9.80 2.56
N PHE A 262 -5.74 -10.09 1.65
CA PHE A 262 -6.69 -9.11 1.12
C PHE A 262 -8.15 -9.34 1.58
N ARG A 263 -8.41 -10.25 2.53
CA ARG A 263 -9.75 -10.71 2.94
C ARG A 263 -10.26 -10.19 4.29
N GLU A 264 -9.64 -9.17 4.88
CA GLU A 264 -10.27 -8.51 6.04
C GLU A 264 -10.49 -7.03 5.76
#